data_a5defb6059b2f8bf9d011f4a45bee647
#
_entry.id   a5defb6059b2f8bf9d011f4a45bee647
#
_cell.length_a   1.000
_cell.length_b   1.000
_cell.length_c   1.000
_cell.angle_alpha   90.00
_cell.angle_beta   90.00
_cell.angle_gamma   90.00
#
_symmetry.space_group_name_H-M   'P 1'
#
loop_
_entity.id
_entity.type
_entity.pdbx_description
1 polymer ?
#
loop_
_entity_poly.entity_id
_entity_poly.type
_entity_poly.pdbx_seq_one_letter_code
_entity_poly.pdbx_strand_id
1 'polypeptide(L)'
;MEGLTDPIMRDTLTSVGHFDWCVTEFIRVTDSILPDHIYYSFCPELKNDGKTAAGTPVHVQFLGNNPEMLAANAAKVVELGAPAIDLNFGCPAKTVNRHRGGSVL
;
A
#
# COMPACT_ATOMS: atom_id res chain seq x y z
N MET A 1 -8.08 5.51 3.41
CA MET A 1 -9.02 4.42 3.13
C MET A 1 -8.95 3.34 4.17
N GLU A 2 -9.54 3.59 5.27
CA GLU A 2 -9.37 2.66 6.36
C GLU A 2 -10.25 1.45 6.26
N GLY A 3 -11.40 1.57 5.65
CA GLY A 3 -12.31 0.46 5.59
C GLY A 3 -11.92 -0.64 4.64
N LEU A 4 -10.91 -0.42 3.79
CA LEU A 4 -10.54 -1.38 2.77
C LEU A 4 -9.07 -1.80 2.86
N THR A 5 -8.47 -1.74 4.04
CA THR A 5 -7.05 -2.02 4.19
C THR A 5 -6.76 -3.49 4.45
N ASP A 6 -7.64 -4.18 5.15
CA ASP A 6 -7.47 -5.59 5.49
C ASP A 6 -7.79 -6.47 4.28
N PRO A 7 -6.99 -7.51 3.99
CA PRO A 7 -7.24 -8.33 2.80
C PRO A 7 -8.61 -8.97 2.78
N ILE A 8 -9.08 -9.45 3.91
CA ILE A 8 -10.40 -10.08 3.97
C ILE A 8 -11.48 -9.04 3.72
N MET A 9 -11.32 -7.87 4.32
CA MET A 9 -12.26 -6.78 4.11
C MET A 9 -12.27 -6.33 2.67
N ARG A 10 -11.09 -6.20 2.06
CA ARG A 10 -11.01 -5.81 0.64
C ARG A 10 -11.76 -6.79 -0.24
N ASP A 11 -11.52 -8.08 -0.02
CA ASP A 11 -12.18 -9.10 -0.82
C ASP A 11 -13.69 -9.07 -0.62
N THR A 12 -14.13 -8.96 0.62
CA THR A 12 -15.55 -8.98 0.94
C THR A 12 -16.27 -7.78 0.36
N LEU A 13 -15.73 -6.58 0.58
CA LEU A 13 -16.41 -5.37 0.14
C LEU A 13 -16.40 -5.21 -1.36
N THR A 14 -15.31 -5.60 -2.03
CA THR A 14 -15.26 -5.47 -3.47
C THR A 14 -16.12 -6.52 -4.16
N SER A 15 -16.46 -7.59 -3.48
CA SER A 15 -17.34 -8.58 -4.08
C SER A 15 -18.80 -8.18 -4.04
N VAL A 16 -19.18 -7.25 -3.15
CA VAL A 16 -20.59 -6.84 -3.04
C VAL A 16 -20.82 -5.42 -3.53
N GLY A 17 -19.78 -4.68 -3.87
CA GLY A 17 -19.93 -3.32 -4.35
C GLY A 17 -18.96 -3.04 -5.46
N HIS A 18 -19.12 -1.90 -6.11
CA HIS A 18 -18.21 -1.49 -7.17
C HIS A 18 -17.21 -0.48 -6.61
N PHE A 19 -15.92 -0.77 -6.78
CA PHE A 19 -14.84 0.11 -6.36
C PHE A 19 -13.84 0.24 -7.48
N ASP A 20 -13.33 1.45 -7.68
CA ASP A 20 -12.31 1.67 -8.70
C ASP A 20 -10.98 1.06 -8.27
N TRP A 21 -10.64 1.16 -7.00
CA TRP A 21 -9.46 0.51 -6.43
C TRP A 21 -9.61 0.48 -4.92
N CYS A 22 -8.71 -0.25 -4.28
CA CYS A 22 -8.59 -0.22 -2.82
C CYS A 22 -7.11 -0.19 -2.46
N VAL A 23 -6.80 -0.01 -1.17
CA VAL A 23 -5.42 0.14 -0.73
C VAL A 23 -5.13 -0.83 0.41
N THR A 24 -3.85 -1.19 0.56
CA THR A 24 -3.41 -1.98 1.70
C THR A 24 -3.26 -1.10 2.93
N GLU A 25 -3.08 -1.75 4.07
CA GLU A 25 -2.56 -1.05 5.23
C GLU A 25 -1.16 -0.52 4.90
N PHE A 26 -0.71 0.47 5.67
CA PHE A 26 0.62 1.01 5.48
C PHE A 26 1.69 -0.05 5.70
N ILE A 27 2.59 -0.18 4.76
CA ILE A 27 3.79 -0.98 4.94
C ILE A 27 4.90 -0.01 5.30
N ARG A 28 5.42 -0.14 6.51
CA ARG A 28 6.44 0.79 6.99
C ARG A 28 7.78 0.45 6.36
N VAL A 29 8.42 1.46 5.79
CA VAL A 29 9.72 1.32 5.15
C VAL A 29 10.73 2.16 5.93
N THR A 30 11.84 1.53 6.33
CA THR A 30 12.88 2.24 7.05
C THR A 30 14.13 2.34 6.18
N ASP A 31 15.11 1.46 6.38
CA ASP A 31 16.38 1.59 5.69
C ASP A 31 16.78 0.32 4.93
N SER A 32 15.83 -0.49 4.57
CA SER A 32 16.13 -1.71 3.80
C SER A 32 14.96 -2.07 2.91
N ILE A 33 15.25 -2.90 1.91
CA ILE A 33 14.21 -3.47 1.06
C ILE A 33 13.63 -4.67 1.80
N LEU A 34 12.31 -4.70 1.91
CA LEU A 34 11.65 -5.75 2.65
C LEU A 34 11.66 -7.06 1.86
N PRO A 35 11.64 -8.20 2.55
CA PRO A 35 11.55 -9.49 1.85
C PRO A 35 10.17 -9.69 1.24
N ASP A 36 10.12 -10.53 0.21
CA ASP A 36 8.88 -10.74 -0.54
C ASP A 36 7.72 -11.16 0.33
N HIS A 37 7.96 -11.99 1.32
CA HIS A 37 6.86 -12.51 2.14
C HIS A 37 6.14 -11.41 2.91
N ILE A 38 6.83 -10.31 3.20
CA ILE A 38 6.19 -9.18 3.86
C ILE A 38 5.16 -8.54 2.93
N TYR A 39 5.54 -8.33 1.67
CA TYR A 39 4.61 -7.76 0.71
C TYR A 39 3.39 -8.66 0.53
N TYR A 40 3.60 -9.96 0.41
CA TYR A 40 2.47 -10.88 0.24
C TYR A 40 1.61 -10.96 1.48
N SER A 41 2.20 -10.74 2.64
CA SER A 41 1.44 -10.74 3.88
C SER A 41 0.47 -9.55 3.93
N PHE A 42 0.91 -8.38 3.47
CA PHE A 42 0.04 -7.20 3.43
C PHE A 42 -0.87 -7.19 2.22
N CYS A 43 -0.44 -7.78 1.12
CA CYS A 43 -1.19 -7.73 -0.12
C CYS A 43 -1.13 -9.10 -0.81
N PRO A 44 -1.88 -10.08 -0.30
CA PRO A 44 -1.93 -11.38 -0.98
C PRO A 44 -2.45 -11.28 -2.40
N GLU A 45 -3.15 -10.20 -2.73
CA GLU A 45 -3.65 -9.97 -4.08
C GLU A 45 -2.54 -9.87 -5.11
N LEU A 46 -1.29 -9.64 -4.67
CA LEU A 46 -0.17 -9.65 -5.61
C LEU A 46 -0.07 -10.97 -6.36
N LYS A 47 -0.53 -12.06 -5.77
CA LYS A 47 -0.52 -13.35 -6.44
C LYS A 47 -1.72 -13.52 -7.37
N ASN A 48 -2.57 -12.51 -7.45
CA ASN A 48 -3.74 -12.51 -8.32
C ASN A 48 -3.71 -11.27 -9.19
N ASP A 49 -2.56 -10.99 -9.79
CA ASP A 49 -2.35 -9.83 -10.67
C ASP A 49 -2.65 -8.51 -9.98
N GLY A 50 -2.49 -8.46 -8.66
CA GLY A 50 -2.71 -7.22 -7.91
C GLY A 50 -4.17 -6.85 -7.76
N LYS A 51 -5.07 -7.82 -7.85
CA LYS A 51 -6.50 -7.55 -7.80
C LYS A 51 -7.18 -8.46 -6.80
N THR A 52 -8.32 -7.97 -6.27
CA THR A 52 -9.16 -8.82 -5.46
C THR A 52 -9.82 -9.89 -6.33
N ALA A 53 -10.52 -10.82 -5.70
CA ALA A 53 -11.22 -11.86 -6.46
C ALA A 53 -12.26 -11.26 -7.40
N ALA A 54 -12.82 -10.11 -7.04
CA ALA A 54 -13.80 -9.42 -7.88
C ALA A 54 -13.14 -8.62 -9.00
N GLY A 55 -11.81 -8.56 -9.03
CA GLY A 55 -11.11 -7.84 -10.09
C GLY A 55 -10.76 -6.40 -9.76
N THR A 56 -10.93 -5.98 -8.53
CA THR A 56 -10.63 -4.61 -8.12
C THR A 56 -9.14 -4.45 -7.88
N PRO A 57 -8.47 -3.48 -8.51
CA PRO A 57 -7.03 -3.28 -8.29
C PRO A 57 -6.74 -2.89 -6.84
N VAL A 58 -5.60 -3.36 -6.34
CA VAL A 58 -5.17 -3.06 -4.99
C VAL A 58 -3.89 -2.25 -5.06
N HIS A 59 -3.92 -1.04 -4.51
CA HIS A 59 -2.74 -0.20 -4.42
C HIS A 59 -1.99 -0.54 -3.15
N VAL A 60 -0.68 -0.75 -3.27
CA VAL A 60 0.15 -1.02 -2.11
C VAL A 60 0.59 0.31 -1.52
N GLN A 61 0.40 0.48 -0.23
CA GLN A 61 0.61 1.74 0.44
C GLN A 61 1.84 1.67 1.34
N PHE A 62 2.80 2.54 1.09
CA PHE A 62 4.03 2.60 1.88
C PHE A 62 4.07 3.83 2.75
N LEU A 63 4.64 3.68 3.94
CA LEU A 63 4.86 4.78 4.86
C LEU A 63 6.33 4.84 5.23
N GLY A 64 6.97 5.98 5.04
CA GLY A 64 8.36 6.14 5.40
C GLY A 64 8.81 7.55 5.11
N ASN A 65 10.06 7.85 5.48
CA ASN A 65 10.61 9.17 5.22
C ASN A 65 11.97 9.10 4.53
N ASN A 66 12.34 7.95 4.01
CA ASN A 66 13.57 7.79 3.23
C ASN A 66 13.18 7.61 1.77
N PRO A 67 13.31 8.65 0.93
CA PRO A 67 12.83 8.54 -0.46
C PRO A 67 13.48 7.43 -1.25
N GLU A 68 14.77 7.18 -1.00
CA GLU A 68 15.47 6.12 -1.75
C GLU A 68 14.93 4.76 -1.40
N MET A 69 14.65 4.53 -0.12
CA MET A 69 14.12 3.24 0.30
C MET A 69 12.67 3.08 -0.12
N LEU A 70 11.90 4.16 -0.10
CA LEU A 70 10.54 4.10 -0.60
C LEU A 70 10.54 3.74 -2.08
N ALA A 71 11.42 4.35 -2.86
CA ALA A 71 11.50 4.05 -4.29
C ALA A 71 11.95 2.61 -4.53
N ALA A 72 12.93 2.14 -3.76
CA ALA A 72 13.41 0.78 -3.94
C ALA A 72 12.36 -0.26 -3.60
N ASN A 73 11.63 -0.05 -2.51
CA ASN A 73 10.56 -0.97 -2.14
C ASN A 73 9.40 -0.89 -3.13
N ALA A 74 9.09 0.30 -3.62
CA ALA A 74 8.05 0.46 -4.62
C ALA A 74 8.39 -0.31 -5.90
N ALA A 75 9.63 -0.19 -6.36
CA ALA A 75 10.05 -0.91 -7.55
C ALA A 75 9.93 -2.41 -7.34
N LYS A 76 10.29 -2.87 -6.15
CA LYS A 76 10.20 -4.29 -5.85
C LYS A 76 8.77 -4.80 -5.90
N VAL A 77 7.84 -4.08 -5.30
CA VAL A 77 6.47 -4.55 -5.23
C VAL A 77 5.78 -4.43 -6.60
N VAL A 78 6.23 -3.50 -7.44
CA VAL A 78 5.72 -3.45 -8.82
C VAL A 78 6.15 -4.70 -9.57
N GLU A 79 7.40 -5.16 -9.36
CA GLU A 79 7.84 -6.41 -9.95
C GLU A 79 6.98 -7.58 -9.50
N LEU A 80 6.48 -7.52 -8.29
CA LEU A 80 5.65 -8.60 -7.75
C LEU A 80 4.21 -8.53 -8.24
N GLY A 81 3.84 -7.46 -8.95
CA GLY A 81 2.52 -7.40 -9.57
C GLY A 81 1.62 -6.28 -9.11
N ALA A 82 2.11 -5.35 -8.30
CA ALA A 82 1.27 -4.26 -7.83
C ALA A 82 0.90 -3.34 -8.99
N PRO A 83 -0.38 -3.03 -9.17
CA PRO A 83 -0.78 -2.14 -10.25
C PRO A 83 -0.48 -0.68 -9.97
N ALA A 84 -0.39 -0.31 -8.70
CA ALA A 84 -0.10 1.08 -8.32
C ALA A 84 0.42 1.12 -6.89
N ILE A 85 1.07 2.21 -6.56
CA ILE A 85 1.70 2.41 -5.26
C ILE A 85 1.24 3.76 -4.71
N ASP A 86 0.88 3.77 -3.44
CA ASP A 86 0.62 5.01 -2.73
C ASP A 86 1.76 5.25 -1.76
N LEU A 87 2.38 6.41 -1.84
CA LEU A 87 3.48 6.76 -0.97
C LEU A 87 3.02 7.79 0.06
N ASN A 88 3.34 7.52 1.31
CA ASN A 88 3.05 8.43 2.39
C ASN A 88 4.37 8.73 3.10
N PHE A 89 4.89 9.92 2.89
CA PHE A 89 6.15 10.31 3.53
C PHE A 89 5.85 10.64 4.97
N GLY A 90 6.17 9.69 5.86
CA GLY A 90 6.00 9.91 7.27
C GLY A 90 6.96 10.97 7.74
N CYS A 91 6.46 11.90 8.51
CA CYS A 91 7.28 12.96 9.08
C CYS A 91 7.03 12.97 10.58
N PRO A 92 7.89 13.66 11.33
CA PRO A 92 7.62 13.77 12.75
C PRO A 92 6.21 14.30 12.98
N ALA A 93 5.45 13.55 13.74
CA ALA A 93 4.03 13.81 13.87
C ALA A 93 3.73 15.23 14.31
N LYS A 94 4.47 15.70 15.30
CA LYS A 94 4.16 17.00 15.85
C LYS A 94 4.44 18.11 14.85
N THR A 95 5.24 17.87 13.85
CA THR A 95 5.56 18.90 12.88
C THR A 95 4.63 18.84 11.69
N VAL A 96 4.43 17.66 11.18
CA VAL A 96 3.75 17.52 9.90
C VAL A 96 2.26 17.48 10.05
N ASN A 97 1.80 16.80 11.06
CA ASN A 97 0.35 16.63 11.21
C ASN A 97 -0.39 17.93 11.35
N ARG A 98 0.26 18.94 11.89
CA ARG A 98 -0.38 20.24 12.00
C ARG A 98 -0.67 20.84 10.66
N HIS A 99 0.08 20.45 9.68
CA HIS A 99 -0.02 21.09 8.37
C HIS A 99 -0.79 20.24 7.39
N ARG A 100 -0.34 19.05 7.14
CA ARG A 100 -0.98 18.24 6.11
C ARG A 100 -0.57 16.80 6.17
N GLY A 101 0.11 16.41 7.22
CA GLY A 101 0.54 15.05 7.37
C GLY A 101 1.41 14.59 6.22
N GLY A 102 1.38 13.34 5.95
CA GLY A 102 2.17 12.79 4.88
C GLY A 102 1.62 13.03 3.50
N SER A 103 0.53 13.76 3.40
CA SER A 103 -0.09 13.96 2.10
C SER A 103 0.51 15.11 1.34
N VAL A 104 1.51 15.75 1.87
CA VAL A 104 2.14 16.89 1.23
C VAL A 104 3.17 16.41 0.25
N LEU A 105 2.86 16.29 -0.94
CA LEU A 105 3.86 15.90 -1.94
C LEU A 105 3.62 16.62 -3.24
#